data_a7917e7feb9d485e630a13689a4ad596
#
_entry.id   a7917e7feb9d485e630a13689a4ad596
#
_cell.length_a   1.000
_cell.length_b   1.000
_cell.length_c   1.000
_cell.angle_alpha   90.00
_cell.angle_beta   90.00
_cell.angle_gamma   90.00
#
_symmetry.space_group_name_H-M   'P 1'
#
loop_
_entity.id
_entity.type
_entity.pdbx_description
1 polymer ?
#
loop_
_entity_poly.entity_id
_entity_poly.type
_entity_poly.pdbx_seq_one_letter_code
_entity_poly.pdbx_strand_id
1 'polypeptide(L)'
;MTTISVDRHDLALLAELQRDGRATNSAIGEKIHLSTSQVSRRIQRLEEARVIDHYAAMLDPLVVGLGVMAFVHVTLDRHGTAWGDTFEQAISDLPEVLECFAVTGEADYVVRVVSHDLASFSEFMMNHLLRIPGVTNVKSNMSLRKIKQVTQLPLDHIAQPRQPKMRVHFAQ
;
A
#
# COMPACT_ATOMS: atom_id res chain seq x y z
N MET A 1 -3.58 11.48 18.23
CA MET A 1 -2.75 11.49 17.01
C MET A 1 -1.56 12.39 17.27
N THR A 2 -0.36 11.86 17.25
CA THR A 2 0.88 12.64 17.46
C THR A 2 1.16 13.38 16.15
N THR A 3 1.14 14.71 16.17
CA THR A 3 1.47 15.53 14.99
C THR A 3 3.00 15.64 14.91
N ILE A 4 3.60 15.09 13.85
CA ILE A 4 5.02 15.30 13.55
C ILE A 4 5.17 16.47 12.57
N SER A 5 6.14 17.35 12.83
CA SER A 5 6.54 18.37 11.86
C SER A 5 7.62 17.81 10.94
N VAL A 6 7.38 17.85 9.63
CA VAL A 6 8.28 17.39 8.58
C VAL A 6 8.82 18.62 7.84
N ASP A 7 10.14 18.80 7.81
CA ASP A 7 10.81 19.90 7.13
C ASP A 7 11.29 19.52 5.71
N ARG A 8 11.87 20.48 4.98
CA ARG A 8 12.39 20.26 3.62
C ARG A 8 13.49 19.19 3.56
N HIS A 9 14.30 19.07 4.60
CA HIS A 9 15.36 18.05 4.65
C HIS A 9 14.78 16.66 4.91
N ASP A 10 13.71 16.56 5.71
CA ASP A 10 12.98 15.31 5.90
C ASP A 10 12.34 14.84 4.59
N LEU A 11 11.74 15.76 3.81
CA LEU A 11 11.16 15.43 2.50
C LEU A 11 12.23 14.96 1.50
N ALA A 12 13.38 15.64 1.46
CA ALA A 12 14.51 15.23 0.63
C ALA A 12 15.07 13.86 1.06
N LEU A 13 15.18 13.62 2.37
CA LEU A 13 15.59 12.35 2.95
C LEU A 13 14.62 11.22 2.57
N LEU A 14 13.31 11.43 2.74
CA LEU A 14 12.28 10.45 2.37
C LEU A 14 12.30 10.16 0.86
N ALA A 15 12.52 11.16 0.01
CA ALA A 15 12.65 10.97 -1.43
C ALA A 15 13.85 10.08 -1.80
N GLU A 16 15.01 10.26 -1.14
CA GLU A 16 16.17 9.39 -1.36
C GLU A 16 15.93 7.97 -0.84
N LEU A 17 15.33 7.79 0.35
CA LEU A 17 15.00 6.48 0.90
C LEU A 17 13.96 5.72 0.08
N GLN A 18 12.96 6.42 -0.46
CA GLN A 18 11.99 5.81 -1.39
C GLN A 18 12.63 5.35 -2.71
N ARG A 19 13.72 6.02 -3.13
CA ARG A 19 14.46 5.63 -4.35
C ARG A 19 15.36 4.43 -4.10
N ASP A 20 16.07 4.46 -2.98
CA ASP A 20 16.98 3.40 -2.55
C ASP A 20 16.95 3.24 -1.02
N GLY A 21 16.15 2.29 -0.54
CA GLY A 21 16.03 1.97 0.88
C GLY A 21 17.31 1.36 1.49
N ARG A 22 18.35 1.07 0.68
CA ARG A 22 19.65 0.57 1.13
C ARG A 22 20.75 1.64 1.08
N ALA A 23 20.41 2.87 0.67
CA ALA A 23 21.39 3.96 0.64
C ALA A 23 21.97 4.20 2.04
N THR A 24 23.30 4.39 2.13
CA THR A 24 23.96 4.68 3.40
C THR A 24 23.64 6.10 3.86
N ASN A 25 23.64 6.31 5.18
CA ASN A 25 23.43 7.64 5.75
C ASN A 25 24.43 8.68 5.23
N SER A 26 25.67 8.25 4.91
CA SER A 26 26.69 9.11 4.29
C SER A 26 26.28 9.53 2.88
N ALA A 27 25.91 8.56 2.03
CA ALA A 27 25.49 8.83 0.64
C ALA A 27 24.25 9.71 0.57
N ILE A 28 23.28 9.51 1.47
CA ILE A 28 22.13 10.40 1.61
C ILE A 28 22.57 11.80 2.05
N GLY A 29 23.41 11.88 3.09
CA GLY A 29 23.88 13.14 3.65
C GLY A 29 24.59 14.02 2.61
N GLU A 30 25.43 13.42 1.75
CA GLU A 30 26.08 14.13 0.64
C GLU A 30 25.07 14.79 -0.32
N LYS A 31 23.99 14.06 -0.67
CA LYS A 31 22.96 14.56 -1.60
C LYS A 31 22.08 15.66 -1.02
N ILE A 32 21.78 15.58 0.29
CA ILE A 32 20.86 16.55 0.92
C ILE A 32 21.58 17.56 1.82
N HIS A 33 22.92 17.60 1.74
CA HIS A 33 23.80 18.53 2.48
C HIS A 33 23.63 18.45 4.00
N LEU A 34 23.59 17.21 4.54
CA LEU A 34 23.54 16.93 5.98
C LEU A 34 24.69 15.99 6.39
N SER A 35 25.11 16.10 7.64
CA SER A 35 26.05 15.11 8.21
C SER A 35 25.39 13.74 8.39
N THR A 36 26.19 12.67 8.37
CA THR A 36 25.73 11.30 8.61
C THR A 36 24.94 11.16 9.92
N SER A 37 25.38 11.86 10.98
CA SER A 37 24.68 11.85 12.27
C SER A 37 23.33 12.57 12.24
N GLN A 38 23.23 13.66 11.46
CA GLN A 38 21.95 14.35 11.27
C GLN A 38 20.96 13.48 10.48
N VAL A 39 21.44 12.79 9.43
CA VAL A 39 20.62 11.84 8.65
C VAL A 39 20.12 10.73 9.57
N SER A 40 21.01 10.07 10.34
CA SER A 40 20.64 8.99 11.25
C SER A 40 19.55 9.41 12.25
N ARG A 41 19.73 10.57 12.90
CA ARG A 41 18.75 11.07 13.87
C ARG A 41 17.39 11.39 13.23
N ARG A 42 17.39 11.90 11.99
CA ARG A 42 16.16 12.17 11.25
C ARG A 42 15.43 10.90 10.86
N ILE A 43 16.15 9.88 10.38
CA ILE A 43 15.59 8.56 10.07
C ILE A 43 14.91 7.98 11.30
N GLN A 44 15.64 7.89 12.42
CA GLN A 44 15.10 7.37 13.66
C GLN A 44 13.81 8.09 14.08
N ARG A 45 13.80 9.42 14.03
CA ARG A 45 12.59 10.21 14.35
C ARG A 45 11.42 9.91 13.44
N LEU A 46 11.66 9.70 12.13
CA LEU A 46 10.62 9.39 11.14
C LEU A 46 10.08 7.96 11.30
N GLU A 47 10.93 7.01 11.71
CA GLU A 47 10.55 5.65 12.05
C GLU A 47 9.72 5.60 13.34
N GLU A 48 10.18 6.25 14.41
CA GLU A 48 9.44 6.35 15.69
C GLU A 48 8.05 6.99 15.50
N ALA A 49 7.96 7.97 14.60
CA ALA A 49 6.70 8.63 14.26
C ALA A 49 5.84 7.87 13.23
N ARG A 50 6.26 6.69 12.78
CA ARG A 50 5.57 5.88 11.77
C ARG A 50 5.36 6.60 10.43
N VAL A 51 6.21 7.57 10.08
CA VAL A 51 6.29 8.16 8.74
C VAL A 51 6.98 7.20 7.78
N ILE A 52 8.04 6.53 8.27
CA ILE A 52 8.62 5.34 7.63
C ILE A 52 8.02 4.15 8.36
N ASP A 53 7.26 3.35 7.63
CA ASP A 53 6.61 2.16 8.18
C ASP A 53 7.61 1.02 8.32
N HIS A 54 8.22 0.60 7.20
CA HIS A 54 9.25 -0.43 7.16
C HIS A 54 10.07 -0.37 5.87
N TYR A 55 11.13 -1.18 5.80
CA TYR A 55 11.93 -1.40 4.59
C TYR A 55 11.67 -2.81 4.06
N ALA A 56 11.40 -2.95 2.77
CA ALA A 56 11.14 -4.23 2.13
C ALA A 56 11.98 -4.45 0.87
N ALA A 57 12.41 -5.68 0.65
CA ALA A 57 12.97 -6.10 -0.63
C ALA A 57 11.83 -6.36 -1.61
N MET A 58 11.87 -5.71 -2.76
CA MET A 58 10.92 -5.97 -3.85
C MET A 58 11.42 -7.13 -4.70
N LEU A 59 10.66 -8.23 -4.73
CA LEU A 59 10.97 -9.40 -5.54
C LEU A 59 10.24 -9.33 -6.87
N ASP A 60 10.84 -9.91 -7.92
CA ASP A 60 10.12 -10.16 -9.16
C ASP A 60 9.29 -11.45 -9.02
N PRO A 61 7.95 -11.36 -9.07
CA PRO A 61 7.08 -12.52 -8.89
C PRO A 61 7.36 -13.64 -9.89
N LEU A 62 7.69 -13.31 -11.15
CA LEU A 62 7.99 -14.31 -12.17
C LEU A 62 9.27 -15.09 -11.86
N VAL A 63 10.29 -14.40 -11.34
CA VAL A 63 11.58 -15.05 -10.97
C VAL A 63 11.40 -16.01 -9.80
N VAL A 64 10.48 -15.71 -8.87
CA VAL A 64 10.16 -16.58 -7.74
C VAL A 64 9.03 -17.57 -8.05
N GLY A 65 8.61 -17.70 -9.32
CA GLY A 65 7.68 -18.72 -9.78
C GLY A 65 6.20 -18.36 -9.62
N LEU A 66 5.86 -17.09 -9.34
CA LEU A 66 4.47 -16.61 -9.24
C LEU A 66 4.01 -16.03 -10.58
N GLY A 67 3.54 -16.92 -11.50
CA GLY A 67 3.20 -16.56 -12.87
C GLY A 67 1.82 -15.91 -13.05
N VAL A 68 0.94 -16.03 -12.06
CA VAL A 68 -0.42 -15.48 -12.11
C VAL A 68 -0.59 -14.35 -11.10
N MET A 69 -1.13 -13.23 -11.55
CA MET A 69 -1.62 -12.16 -10.70
C MET A 69 -3.05 -11.82 -11.10
N ALA A 70 -3.92 -11.72 -10.12
CA ALA A 70 -5.33 -11.38 -10.33
C ALA A 70 -5.80 -10.27 -9.37
N PHE A 71 -6.76 -9.47 -9.84
CA PHE A 71 -7.57 -8.59 -9.02
C PHE A 71 -8.95 -9.20 -8.88
N VAL A 72 -9.31 -9.55 -7.66
CA VAL A 72 -10.53 -10.27 -7.34
C VAL A 72 -11.48 -9.32 -6.62
N HIS A 73 -12.62 -9.07 -7.23
CA HIS A 73 -13.70 -8.26 -6.67
C HIS A 73 -14.62 -9.18 -5.88
N VAL A 74 -14.85 -8.88 -4.61
CA VAL A 74 -15.64 -9.68 -3.68
C VAL A 74 -16.85 -8.89 -3.23
N THR A 75 -18.02 -9.53 -3.27
CA THR A 75 -19.26 -8.98 -2.73
C THR A 75 -19.75 -9.86 -1.58
N LEU A 76 -20.09 -9.24 -0.46
CA LEU A 76 -20.61 -9.91 0.72
C LEU A 76 -22.14 -9.83 0.80
N ASP A 77 -22.73 -10.68 1.61
CA ASP A 77 -24.15 -10.61 1.97
C ASP A 77 -24.42 -9.35 2.80
N ARG A 78 -25.43 -8.59 2.41
CA ARG A 78 -25.86 -7.35 3.09
C ARG A 78 -26.65 -7.60 4.37
N HIS A 79 -27.10 -8.83 4.62
CA HIS A 79 -27.97 -9.15 5.73
C HIS A 79 -27.25 -9.59 7.02
N GLY A 80 -25.92 -9.67 7.00
CA GLY A 80 -25.11 -10.05 8.16
C GLY A 80 -24.24 -8.90 8.66
N THR A 81 -24.43 -8.47 9.89
CA THR A 81 -23.72 -7.31 10.48
C THR A 81 -22.22 -7.55 10.77
N ALA A 82 -21.73 -8.80 10.66
CA ALA A 82 -20.36 -9.18 11.00
C ALA A 82 -19.55 -9.79 9.84
N TRP A 83 -20.09 -9.82 8.61
CA TRP A 83 -19.41 -10.47 7.50
C TRP A 83 -18.12 -9.75 7.08
N GLY A 84 -18.07 -8.42 7.22
CA GLY A 84 -16.86 -7.63 6.97
C GLY A 84 -15.70 -8.08 7.85
N ASP A 85 -15.89 -8.08 9.16
CA ASP A 85 -14.85 -8.48 10.12
C ASP A 85 -14.41 -9.94 9.91
N THR A 86 -15.38 -10.84 9.64
CA THR A 86 -15.09 -12.26 9.36
C THR A 86 -14.27 -12.41 8.07
N PHE A 87 -14.61 -11.66 7.03
CA PHE A 87 -13.88 -11.67 5.76
C PHE A 87 -12.47 -11.10 5.93
N GLU A 88 -12.33 -9.94 6.57
CA GLU A 88 -11.04 -9.28 6.80
C GLU A 88 -10.08 -10.16 7.61
N GLN A 89 -10.58 -10.82 8.65
CA GLN A 89 -9.79 -11.78 9.42
C GLN A 89 -9.36 -12.98 8.57
N ALA A 90 -10.28 -13.58 7.81
CA ALA A 90 -9.97 -14.74 6.97
C ALA A 90 -8.96 -14.40 5.86
N ILE A 91 -9.07 -13.22 5.25
CA ILE A 91 -8.17 -12.76 4.19
C ILE A 91 -6.76 -12.48 4.70
N SER A 92 -6.60 -11.98 5.94
CA SER A 92 -5.30 -11.63 6.50
C SER A 92 -4.37 -12.83 6.68
N ASP A 93 -4.92 -14.04 6.78
CA ASP A 93 -4.17 -15.28 6.99
C ASP A 93 -3.78 -15.99 5.68
N LEU A 94 -4.21 -15.46 4.52
CA LEU A 94 -3.97 -16.09 3.21
C LEU A 94 -2.69 -15.53 2.54
N PRO A 95 -1.62 -16.32 2.42
CA PRO A 95 -0.33 -15.84 1.88
C PRO A 95 -0.37 -15.48 0.40
N GLU A 96 -1.33 -16.01 -0.36
CA GLU A 96 -1.56 -15.65 -1.76
C GLU A 96 -2.13 -14.24 -1.91
N VAL A 97 -2.70 -13.69 -0.84
CA VAL A 97 -3.27 -12.33 -0.83
C VAL A 97 -2.20 -11.33 -0.48
N LEU A 98 -1.85 -10.47 -1.44
CA LEU A 98 -0.86 -9.41 -1.24
C LEU A 98 -1.47 -8.12 -0.70
N GLU A 99 -2.70 -7.80 -1.10
CA GLU A 99 -3.42 -6.60 -0.68
C GLU A 99 -4.92 -6.86 -0.70
N CYS A 100 -5.63 -6.22 0.23
CA CYS A 100 -7.07 -6.19 0.28
C CYS A 100 -7.54 -4.76 0.59
N PHE A 101 -8.48 -4.25 -0.20
CA PHE A 101 -9.05 -2.91 -0.04
C PHE A 101 -10.56 -3.00 0.04
N ALA A 102 -11.15 -2.40 1.07
CA ALA A 102 -12.57 -2.07 1.05
C ALA A 102 -12.80 -0.94 0.04
N VAL A 103 -13.76 -1.10 -0.85
CA VAL A 103 -13.98 -0.17 -1.97
C VAL A 103 -15.44 0.29 -2.04
N THR A 104 -15.65 1.42 -2.70
CA THR A 104 -16.99 1.88 -3.06
C THR A 104 -17.37 1.32 -4.43
N GLY A 105 -18.67 1.06 -4.67
CA GLY A 105 -19.17 0.61 -5.97
C GLY A 105 -19.94 -0.70 -5.90
N GLU A 106 -19.81 -1.55 -6.92
CA GLU A 106 -20.54 -2.82 -7.00
C GLU A 106 -19.99 -3.92 -6.09
N ALA A 107 -18.67 -3.91 -5.83
CA ALA A 107 -18.00 -4.83 -4.93
C ALA A 107 -17.73 -4.17 -3.58
N ASP A 108 -17.66 -4.97 -2.52
CA ASP A 108 -17.28 -4.50 -1.18
C ASP A 108 -15.77 -4.48 -1.00
N TYR A 109 -15.07 -5.44 -1.61
CA TYR A 109 -13.60 -5.55 -1.53
C TYR A 109 -12.96 -5.82 -2.88
N VAL A 110 -11.73 -5.33 -3.03
CA VAL A 110 -10.80 -5.71 -4.11
C VAL A 110 -9.57 -6.32 -3.49
N VAL A 111 -9.26 -7.55 -3.90
CA VAL A 111 -8.14 -8.34 -3.37
C VAL A 111 -7.13 -8.57 -4.49
N ARG A 112 -5.84 -8.29 -4.21
CA ARG A 112 -4.75 -8.63 -5.13
C ARG A 112 -4.15 -9.97 -4.74
N VAL A 113 -4.28 -10.95 -5.64
CA VAL A 113 -3.87 -12.35 -5.43
C VAL A 113 -2.74 -12.70 -6.38
N VAL A 114 -1.78 -13.49 -5.89
CA VAL A 114 -0.72 -14.12 -6.70
C VAL A 114 -0.78 -15.62 -6.58
N SER A 115 -0.39 -16.33 -7.65
CA SER A 115 -0.35 -17.77 -7.68
C SER A 115 0.71 -18.27 -8.67
N HIS A 116 1.12 -19.53 -8.54
CA HIS A 116 2.07 -20.16 -9.45
C HIS A 116 1.52 -20.20 -10.89
N ASP A 117 0.31 -20.72 -11.02
CA ASP A 117 -0.37 -20.96 -12.29
C ASP A 117 -1.90 -20.81 -12.11
N LEU A 118 -2.63 -21.03 -13.20
CA LEU A 118 -4.09 -20.92 -13.20
C LEU A 118 -4.76 -22.05 -12.39
N ALA A 119 -4.14 -23.24 -12.33
CA ALA A 119 -4.69 -24.35 -11.55
C ALA A 119 -4.65 -24.03 -10.05
N SER A 120 -3.48 -23.61 -9.55
CA SER A 120 -3.29 -23.15 -8.16
C SER A 120 -4.19 -21.95 -7.82
N PHE A 121 -4.37 -21.02 -8.75
CA PHE A 121 -5.30 -19.91 -8.58
C PHE A 121 -6.74 -20.41 -8.43
N SER A 122 -7.16 -21.37 -9.28
CA SER A 122 -8.50 -21.95 -9.20
C SER A 122 -8.72 -22.70 -7.88
N GLU A 123 -7.73 -23.46 -7.41
CA GLU A 123 -7.77 -24.12 -6.10
C GLU A 123 -7.92 -23.11 -4.96
N PHE A 124 -7.13 -22.05 -4.97
CA PHE A 124 -7.24 -20.96 -4.00
C PHE A 124 -8.64 -20.37 -3.98
N MET A 125 -9.21 -20.05 -5.15
CA MET A 125 -10.56 -19.50 -5.26
C MET A 125 -11.60 -20.44 -4.67
N MET A 126 -11.55 -21.74 -5.04
CA MET A 126 -12.57 -22.74 -4.65
C MET A 126 -12.45 -23.18 -3.21
N ASN A 127 -11.23 -23.27 -2.67
CA ASN A 127 -10.98 -23.86 -1.36
C ASN A 127 -10.83 -22.82 -0.25
N HIS A 128 -10.53 -21.58 -0.58
CA HIS A 128 -10.33 -20.49 0.38
C HIS A 128 -11.34 -19.37 0.18
N LEU A 129 -11.25 -18.59 -0.88
CA LEU A 129 -11.98 -17.33 -1.00
C LEU A 129 -13.51 -17.52 -1.06
N LEU A 130 -13.99 -18.47 -1.88
CA LEU A 130 -15.43 -18.77 -2.00
C LEU A 130 -16.01 -19.51 -0.79
N ARG A 131 -15.18 -19.98 0.13
CA ARG A 131 -15.62 -20.62 1.38
C ARG A 131 -15.70 -19.67 2.56
N ILE A 132 -15.24 -18.45 2.41
CA ILE A 132 -15.36 -17.47 3.50
C ILE A 132 -16.84 -17.15 3.70
N PRO A 133 -17.36 -17.28 4.93
CA PRO A 133 -18.76 -16.98 5.22
C PRO A 133 -19.13 -15.55 4.82
N GLY A 134 -20.30 -15.39 4.22
CA GLY A 134 -20.78 -14.09 3.75
C GLY A 134 -20.36 -13.73 2.33
N VAL A 135 -19.41 -14.41 1.69
CA VAL A 135 -19.07 -14.17 0.29
C VAL A 135 -20.21 -14.69 -0.61
N THR A 136 -20.81 -13.77 -1.37
CA THR A 136 -21.93 -14.08 -2.28
C THR A 136 -21.54 -14.05 -3.75
N ASN A 137 -20.58 -13.20 -4.12
CA ASN A 137 -20.13 -13.08 -5.49
C ASN A 137 -18.65 -12.74 -5.58
N VAL A 138 -17.99 -13.30 -6.59
CA VAL A 138 -16.58 -13.06 -6.87
C VAL A 138 -16.35 -12.90 -8.37
N LYS A 139 -15.71 -11.80 -8.77
CA LYS A 139 -15.28 -11.55 -10.16
C LYS A 139 -13.77 -11.43 -10.19
N SER A 140 -13.08 -12.30 -10.94
CA SER A 140 -11.63 -12.30 -11.07
C SER A 140 -11.19 -11.67 -12.38
N ASN A 141 -10.26 -10.71 -12.30
CA ASN A 141 -9.62 -10.08 -13.46
C ASN A 141 -8.12 -10.44 -13.44
N MET A 142 -7.70 -11.27 -14.39
CA MET A 142 -6.28 -11.63 -14.54
C MET A 142 -5.48 -10.46 -15.06
N SER A 143 -4.32 -10.18 -14.45
CA SER A 143 -3.38 -9.20 -14.97
C SER A 143 -2.62 -9.79 -16.17
N LEU A 144 -2.82 -9.22 -17.36
CA LEU A 144 -2.10 -9.66 -18.55
C LEU A 144 -0.63 -9.22 -18.54
N ARG A 145 -0.37 -8.01 -18.06
CA ARG A 145 0.98 -7.46 -17.87
C ARG A 145 0.96 -6.28 -16.92
N LYS A 146 2.05 -6.09 -16.20
CA LYS A 146 2.28 -4.90 -15.39
C LYS A 146 2.77 -3.76 -16.28
N ILE A 147 2.03 -2.65 -16.33
CA ILE A 147 2.40 -1.48 -17.15
C ILE A 147 3.28 -0.52 -16.37
N LYS A 148 3.01 -0.35 -15.06
CA LYS A 148 3.75 0.55 -14.19
C LYS A 148 3.78 -0.01 -12.78
N GLN A 149 4.94 0.10 -12.16
CA GLN A 149 5.10 -0.14 -10.72
C GLN A 149 5.97 0.99 -10.15
N VAL A 150 5.40 1.78 -9.27
CA VAL A 150 6.11 2.81 -8.51
C VAL A 150 5.69 2.63 -7.06
N THR A 151 6.66 2.49 -6.17
CA THR A 151 6.45 2.43 -4.72
C THR A 151 6.60 3.80 -4.06
N GLN A 152 7.17 4.76 -4.78
CA GLN A 152 7.40 6.12 -4.30
C GLN A 152 6.10 6.91 -4.24
N LEU A 153 5.75 7.35 -3.04
CA LEU A 153 4.64 8.29 -2.84
C LEU A 153 5.04 9.70 -3.26
N PRO A 154 4.16 10.46 -3.93
CA PRO A 154 4.41 11.87 -4.24
C PRO A 154 4.34 12.71 -2.95
N LEU A 155 5.42 13.45 -2.63
CA LEU A 155 5.52 14.24 -1.41
C LEU A 155 5.32 15.76 -1.63
N ASP A 156 5.13 16.20 -2.87
CA ASP A 156 5.02 17.61 -3.24
C ASP A 156 3.88 18.36 -2.53
N HIS A 157 2.79 17.65 -2.23
CA HIS A 157 1.64 18.21 -1.53
C HIS A 157 1.95 18.61 -0.08
N ILE A 158 3.01 18.05 0.52
CA ILE A 158 3.47 18.40 1.87
C ILE A 158 4.34 19.66 1.81
N ALA A 159 5.18 19.76 0.76
CA ALA A 159 6.05 20.93 0.54
C ALA A 159 5.27 22.19 0.16
N GLN A 160 4.12 22.03 -0.48
CA GLN A 160 3.23 23.10 -0.90
C GLN A 160 1.82 22.85 -0.33
N PRO A 161 1.56 23.16 0.95
CA PRO A 161 0.22 23.02 1.50
C PRO A 161 -0.72 23.88 0.64
N ARG A 162 -1.81 23.27 0.13
CA ARG A 162 -2.83 23.98 -0.63
C ARG A 162 -3.28 25.18 0.19
N GLN A 163 -3.02 26.40 -0.32
CA GLN A 163 -3.58 27.60 0.28
C GLN A 163 -5.11 27.40 0.36
N PRO A 164 -5.74 27.66 1.51
CA PRO A 164 -7.19 27.59 1.59
C PRO A 164 -7.75 28.53 0.54
N LYS A 165 -8.64 28.05 -0.33
CA LYS A 165 -9.35 28.88 -1.29
C LYS A 165 -9.96 30.06 -0.52
N MET A 166 -9.58 31.29 -0.90
CA MET A 166 -10.06 32.51 -0.26
C MET A 166 -11.58 32.47 -0.12
N ARG A 167 -12.09 32.48 1.11
CA ARG A 167 -13.53 32.61 1.34
C ARG A 167 -13.90 34.03 0.99
N VAL A 168 -14.67 34.21 -0.08
CA VAL A 168 -15.28 35.50 -0.38
C VAL A 168 -16.36 35.75 0.67
N HIS A 169 -16.15 36.77 1.53
CA HIS A 169 -17.19 37.30 2.38
C HIS A 169 -17.97 38.34 1.58
N PHE A 170 -19.26 38.09 1.35
CA PHE A 170 -20.16 39.15 0.89
C PHE A 170 -20.46 40.04 2.09
N ALA A 171 -20.01 41.30 2.04
CA ALA A 171 -20.48 42.32 2.96
C ALA A 171 -21.96 42.62 2.65
N GLN A 172 -22.82 42.61 3.65
CA GLN A 172 -24.20 43.06 3.56
C GLN A 172 -24.25 44.58 3.50
#